data_2130d13b18a80d42e191c334fcbbfb9d
#
_entry.id   2130d13b18a80d42e191c334fcbbfb9d
#
_cell.length_a   1.000
_cell.length_b   1.000
_cell.length_c   1.000
_cell.angle_alpha   90.00
_cell.angle_beta   90.00
_cell.angle_gamma   90.00
#
_symmetry.space_group_name_H-M   'P 1'
#
loop_
_entity.id
_entity.type
_entity.pdbx_description
1 polymer ?
#
loop_
_entity_poly.entity_id
_entity_poly.type
_entity_poly.pdbx_seq_one_letter_code
_entity_poly.pdbx_strand_id
1 'polypeptide(L)'
;MHVGLQIPSFKVPGGTAAIRPNLKEVITTAEESGFYSLWVMDHYYQIKGLFGEAYSDPMLESYTTLGYFAGLTEKAYLGVLVTGVIYRHPAVLLKMINTLDILAGGRTYLGIGAAWYEDEAKGYGIPYPPTAARFELLEDNLKLAKALWASDETAFVGKHLSAPAITNNPRPLSTPHPRIMVGGTGPKKTLRMVAEYGDACNIGDWVGAENMQKALDDLKGHCESLGRDYDTVEKTSLSTVHLSGDDTVESTISRIKALAGMGFTHAIFNMPDVYKITPLETFAKEIIPAVAGL
;
A
#
# COMPACT_ATOMS: atom_id res chain seq x y z
N MET A 1 0.40 10.94 14.62
CA MET A 1 -0.15 9.86 13.78
C MET A 1 -0.29 10.35 12.35
N HIS A 2 0.30 9.65 11.37
CA HIS A 2 0.08 9.93 9.95
C HIS A 2 -1.29 9.42 9.49
N VAL A 3 -1.89 10.11 8.53
CA VAL A 3 -3.18 9.71 7.91
C VAL A 3 -2.96 9.53 6.41
N GLY A 4 -3.33 8.37 5.89
CA GLY A 4 -3.28 8.05 4.46
C GLY A 4 -4.67 7.83 3.87
N LEU A 5 -4.80 8.07 2.57
CA LEU A 5 -5.98 7.78 1.79
C LEU A 5 -5.72 6.63 0.83
N GLN A 6 -6.54 5.60 0.84
CA GLN A 6 -6.61 4.62 -0.25
C GLN A 6 -7.90 4.84 -1.04
N ILE A 7 -7.77 4.91 -2.38
CA ILE A 7 -8.92 5.02 -3.29
C ILE A 7 -9.35 3.60 -3.67
N PRO A 8 -10.48 3.11 -3.14
CA PRO A 8 -10.90 1.73 -3.35
C PRO A 8 -11.77 1.53 -4.58
N SER A 9 -12.27 2.61 -5.20
CA SER A 9 -13.19 2.54 -6.33
C SER A 9 -13.01 3.73 -7.28
N PHE A 10 -13.16 3.46 -8.57
CA PHE A 10 -13.17 4.47 -9.63
C PHE A 10 -14.56 4.64 -10.27
N LYS A 11 -15.60 4.10 -9.63
CA LYS A 11 -16.99 4.28 -10.03
C LYS A 11 -17.47 5.66 -9.58
N VAL A 12 -17.63 6.57 -10.53
CA VAL A 12 -18.02 7.96 -10.27
C VAL A 12 -19.27 8.32 -11.08
N PRO A 13 -20.10 9.27 -10.61
CA PRO A 13 -21.19 9.84 -11.40
C PRO A 13 -20.66 10.43 -12.71
N GLY A 14 -21.35 10.14 -13.82
CA GLY A 14 -20.91 10.54 -15.16
C GLY A 14 -20.05 9.48 -15.90
N GLY A 15 -19.79 8.34 -15.25
CA GLY A 15 -19.13 7.20 -15.90
C GLY A 15 -17.65 7.45 -16.24
N THR A 16 -17.13 6.68 -17.21
CA THR A 16 -15.70 6.67 -17.55
C THR A 16 -15.13 8.04 -17.89
N ALA A 17 -15.88 8.91 -18.57
CA ALA A 17 -15.43 10.26 -18.92
C ALA A 17 -15.19 11.16 -17.71
N ALA A 18 -15.90 10.91 -16.60
CA ALA A 18 -15.79 11.66 -15.37
C ALA A 18 -14.64 11.17 -14.44
N ILE A 19 -14.08 9.98 -14.68
CA ILE A 19 -13.02 9.41 -13.83
C ILE A 19 -11.82 10.37 -13.75
N ARG A 20 -11.26 10.79 -14.88
CA ARG A 20 -10.06 11.63 -14.89
C ARG A 20 -10.24 12.97 -14.19
N PRO A 21 -11.26 13.80 -14.49
CA PRO A 21 -11.46 15.08 -13.80
C PRO A 21 -11.72 14.89 -12.31
N ASN A 22 -12.56 13.93 -11.92
CA ASN A 22 -12.83 13.65 -10.51
C ASN A 22 -11.57 13.16 -9.77
N LEU A 23 -10.83 12.24 -10.36
CA LEU A 23 -9.59 11.73 -9.75
C LEU A 23 -8.56 12.84 -9.56
N LYS A 24 -8.45 13.78 -10.51
CA LYS A 24 -7.61 14.97 -10.34
C LYS A 24 -8.05 15.78 -9.11
N GLU A 25 -9.34 16.07 -9.00
CA GLU A 25 -9.90 16.81 -7.88
C GLU A 25 -9.65 16.11 -6.54
N VAL A 26 -9.94 14.80 -6.46
CA VAL A 26 -9.67 13.98 -5.26
C VAL A 26 -8.20 14.06 -4.84
N ILE A 27 -7.27 13.88 -5.77
CA ILE A 27 -5.84 13.83 -5.45
C ILE A 27 -5.31 15.20 -5.03
N THR A 28 -5.68 16.27 -5.74
CA THR A 28 -5.27 17.62 -5.36
C THR A 28 -5.86 18.05 -4.03
N THR A 29 -7.14 17.72 -3.77
CA THR A 29 -7.76 18.00 -2.47
C THR A 29 -7.11 17.20 -1.35
N ALA A 30 -6.80 15.92 -1.55
CA ALA A 30 -6.12 15.11 -0.54
C ALA A 30 -4.71 15.65 -0.22
N GLU A 31 -3.95 16.07 -1.23
CA GLU A 31 -2.65 16.72 -1.07
C GLU A 31 -2.75 18.01 -0.23
N GLU A 32 -3.71 18.88 -0.59
CA GLU A 32 -3.97 20.14 0.10
C GLU A 32 -4.50 19.93 1.52
N SER A 33 -5.25 18.85 1.75
CA SER A 33 -5.79 18.44 3.04
C SER A 33 -4.74 17.90 4.01
N GLY A 34 -3.52 17.64 3.55
CA GLY A 34 -2.43 17.15 4.38
C GLY A 34 -2.45 15.64 4.62
N PHE A 35 -3.08 14.86 3.74
CA PHE A 35 -2.88 13.42 3.76
C PHE A 35 -1.41 13.08 3.52
N TYR A 36 -0.86 12.28 4.42
CA TYR A 36 0.55 11.87 4.37
C TYR A 36 0.87 10.95 3.20
N SER A 37 -0.09 10.11 2.80
CA SER A 37 0.10 9.12 1.75
C SER A 37 -1.18 8.84 0.97
N LEU A 38 -1.00 8.52 -0.32
CA LEU A 38 -2.07 8.20 -1.26
C LEU A 38 -1.82 6.81 -1.85
N TRP A 39 -2.84 5.98 -1.81
CA TRP A 39 -2.74 4.57 -2.15
C TRP A 39 -3.81 4.16 -3.16
N VAL A 40 -3.47 3.15 -3.97
CA VAL A 40 -4.42 2.42 -4.82
C VAL A 40 -4.29 0.93 -4.56
N MET A 41 -5.34 0.17 -4.88
CA MET A 41 -5.29 -1.29 -4.86
C MET A 41 -4.64 -1.82 -6.14
N ASP A 42 -4.03 -3.02 -6.06
CA ASP A 42 -3.51 -3.73 -7.24
C ASP A 42 -4.49 -4.82 -7.68
N HIS A 43 -5.64 -4.38 -8.17
CA HIS A 43 -6.70 -5.24 -8.68
C HIS A 43 -7.09 -4.85 -10.10
N TYR A 44 -7.43 -5.84 -10.92
CA TYR A 44 -7.95 -5.68 -12.29
C TYR A 44 -9.47 -5.81 -12.33
N TYR A 45 -10.04 -6.50 -11.34
CA TYR A 45 -11.48 -6.59 -11.07
C TYR A 45 -11.79 -5.86 -9.77
N GLN A 46 -12.98 -5.25 -9.71
CA GLN A 46 -13.45 -4.68 -8.45
C GLN A 46 -13.81 -5.79 -7.47
N ILE A 47 -13.58 -5.55 -6.18
CA ILE A 47 -13.94 -6.48 -5.11
C ILE A 47 -15.44 -6.36 -4.84
N LYS A 48 -16.21 -7.26 -5.44
CA LYS A 48 -17.67 -7.26 -5.31
C LYS A 48 -18.11 -7.40 -3.85
N GLY A 49 -19.08 -6.58 -3.46
CA GLY A 49 -19.67 -6.60 -2.12
C GLY A 49 -18.83 -5.91 -1.04
N LEU A 50 -17.60 -5.44 -1.38
CA LEU A 50 -16.76 -4.66 -0.47
C LEU A 50 -16.68 -3.19 -0.90
N PHE A 51 -16.25 -2.96 -2.15
CA PHE A 51 -16.08 -1.59 -2.69
C PHE A 51 -16.83 -1.37 -4.00
N GLY A 52 -17.56 -2.35 -4.50
CA GLY A 52 -18.34 -2.29 -5.72
C GLY A 52 -19.51 -3.25 -5.73
N GLU A 53 -20.45 -3.02 -6.65
CA GLU A 53 -21.65 -3.85 -6.85
C GLU A 53 -21.33 -5.06 -7.75
N ALA A 54 -20.40 -4.88 -8.68
CA ALA A 54 -19.97 -5.91 -9.63
C ALA A 54 -18.46 -5.93 -9.80
N TYR A 55 -17.90 -7.09 -10.11
CA TYR A 55 -16.47 -7.23 -10.44
C TYR A 55 -16.08 -6.42 -11.70
N SER A 56 -17.05 -6.09 -12.56
CA SER A 56 -16.89 -5.26 -13.76
C SER A 56 -16.97 -3.74 -13.49
N ASP A 57 -17.17 -3.31 -12.24
CA ASP A 57 -17.06 -1.89 -11.90
C ASP A 57 -15.64 -1.38 -12.22
N PRO A 58 -15.49 -0.09 -12.61
CA PRO A 58 -14.20 0.41 -13.08
C PRO A 58 -13.06 0.21 -12.08
N MET A 59 -11.97 -0.40 -12.56
CA MET A 59 -10.68 -0.48 -11.88
C MET A 59 -9.59 0.06 -12.80
N LEU A 60 -8.71 0.90 -12.29
CA LEU A 60 -7.56 1.42 -13.00
C LEU A 60 -6.30 0.62 -12.62
N GLU A 61 -5.40 0.42 -13.59
CA GLU A 61 -4.12 -0.24 -13.32
C GLU A 61 -3.28 0.62 -12.36
N SER A 62 -2.77 0.00 -11.32
CA SER A 62 -2.24 0.67 -10.14
C SER A 62 -1.06 1.60 -10.42
N TYR A 63 -0.03 1.13 -11.11
CA TYR A 63 1.19 1.92 -11.34
C TYR A 63 1.01 3.02 -12.38
N THR A 64 0.18 2.79 -13.41
CA THR A 64 -0.22 3.84 -14.35
C THR A 64 -0.98 4.95 -13.63
N THR A 65 -1.86 4.58 -12.70
CA THR A 65 -2.62 5.52 -11.86
C THR A 65 -1.69 6.31 -10.93
N LEU A 66 -0.72 5.64 -10.27
CA LEU A 66 0.26 6.32 -9.41
C LEU A 66 1.18 7.25 -10.21
N GLY A 67 1.52 6.92 -11.45
CA GLY A 67 2.24 7.86 -12.34
C GLY A 67 1.46 9.15 -12.59
N TYR A 68 0.13 9.05 -12.70
CA TYR A 68 -0.73 10.23 -12.78
C TYR A 68 -0.75 11.02 -11.46
N PHE A 69 -0.80 10.35 -10.31
CA PHE A 69 -0.74 10.99 -8.99
C PHE A 69 0.60 11.71 -8.77
N ALA A 70 1.71 11.10 -9.19
CA ALA A 70 3.03 11.71 -9.08
C ALA A 70 3.12 13.08 -9.77
N GLY A 71 2.41 13.24 -10.90
CA GLY A 71 2.32 14.52 -11.61
C GLY A 71 1.36 15.54 -10.98
N LEU A 72 0.63 15.18 -9.93
CA LEU A 72 -0.36 16.03 -9.25
C LEU A 72 0.03 16.37 -7.81
N THR A 73 1.09 15.75 -7.26
CA THR A 73 1.44 15.83 -5.83
C THR A 73 2.91 16.20 -5.63
N GLU A 74 3.18 16.94 -4.54
CA GLU A 74 4.53 17.39 -4.17
C GLU A 74 4.97 16.88 -2.78
N LYS A 75 4.04 16.42 -1.92
CA LYS A 75 4.30 16.08 -0.52
C LYS A 75 3.90 14.67 -0.16
N ALA A 76 2.70 14.22 -0.57
CA ALA A 76 2.17 12.93 -0.18
C ALA A 76 3.01 11.77 -0.73
N TYR A 77 3.26 10.77 0.08
CA TYR A 77 3.85 9.51 -0.36
C TYR A 77 2.87 8.72 -1.21
N LEU A 78 3.38 8.00 -2.19
CA LEU A 78 2.57 7.22 -3.14
C LEU A 78 2.90 5.74 -3.04
N GLY A 79 1.88 4.89 -3.08
CA GLY A 79 2.09 3.45 -3.03
C GLY A 79 0.90 2.62 -3.50
N VAL A 80 1.18 1.37 -3.80
CA VAL A 80 0.17 0.34 -4.01
C VAL A 80 -0.01 -0.41 -2.69
N LEU A 81 -1.25 -0.61 -2.27
CA LEU A 81 -1.56 -1.30 -1.02
C LEU A 81 -2.47 -2.51 -1.30
N VAL A 82 -1.91 -3.67 -1.62
CA VAL A 82 -0.49 -3.95 -1.89
C VAL A 82 -0.35 -4.66 -3.23
N THR A 83 0.81 -4.49 -3.88
CA THR A 83 1.12 -5.17 -5.16
C THR A 83 1.06 -6.69 -5.00
N GLY A 84 0.31 -7.35 -5.86
CA GLY A 84 0.30 -8.81 -5.95
C GLY A 84 1.52 -9.34 -6.71
N VAL A 85 2.32 -10.18 -6.06
CA VAL A 85 3.58 -10.71 -6.63
C VAL A 85 3.43 -11.47 -7.94
N ILE A 86 2.21 -11.88 -8.29
CA ILE A 86 1.93 -12.67 -9.50
C ILE A 86 1.65 -11.82 -10.74
N TYR A 87 1.38 -10.52 -10.57
CA TYR A 87 0.88 -9.69 -11.68
C TYR A 87 1.98 -9.11 -12.57
N ARG A 88 3.22 -9.04 -12.07
CA ARG A 88 4.34 -8.47 -12.82
C ARG A 88 5.61 -9.27 -12.60
N HIS A 89 6.46 -9.32 -13.63
CA HIS A 89 7.80 -9.86 -13.46
C HIS A 89 8.57 -9.02 -12.44
N PRO A 90 9.21 -9.61 -11.42
CA PRO A 90 9.86 -8.88 -10.30
C PRO A 90 10.82 -7.78 -10.74
N ALA A 91 11.70 -8.05 -11.71
CA ALA A 91 12.64 -7.04 -12.20
C ALA A 91 11.95 -5.86 -12.90
N VAL A 92 10.82 -6.12 -13.60
CA VAL A 92 10.00 -5.08 -14.23
C VAL A 92 9.30 -4.26 -13.15
N LEU A 93 8.76 -4.90 -12.11
CA LEU A 93 8.16 -4.22 -10.97
C LEU A 93 9.14 -3.23 -10.33
N LEU A 94 10.37 -3.66 -10.04
CA LEU A 94 11.38 -2.77 -9.45
C LEU A 94 11.76 -1.62 -10.38
N LYS A 95 11.78 -1.84 -11.71
CA LYS A 95 11.95 -0.76 -12.67
C LYS A 95 10.80 0.24 -12.63
N MET A 96 9.57 -0.23 -12.46
CA MET A 96 8.39 0.65 -12.29
C MET A 96 8.48 1.45 -11.00
N ILE A 97 8.89 0.83 -9.89
CA ILE A 97 9.09 1.52 -8.60
C ILE A 97 10.18 2.60 -8.71
N ASN A 98 11.33 2.30 -9.31
CA ASN A 98 12.37 3.31 -9.52
C ASN A 98 11.87 4.50 -10.35
N THR A 99 11.12 4.20 -11.41
CA THR A 99 10.52 5.23 -12.28
C THR A 99 9.54 6.09 -11.49
N LEU A 100 8.62 5.46 -10.75
CA LEU A 100 7.66 6.16 -9.92
C LEU A 100 8.34 7.02 -8.85
N ASP A 101 9.39 6.50 -8.22
CA ASP A 101 10.13 7.21 -7.17
C ASP A 101 10.79 8.49 -7.71
N ILE A 102 11.34 8.42 -8.92
CA ILE A 102 11.89 9.60 -9.60
C ILE A 102 10.79 10.62 -9.93
N LEU A 103 9.68 10.16 -10.52
CA LEU A 103 8.56 11.02 -10.89
C LEU A 103 7.87 11.64 -9.68
N ALA A 104 7.88 10.93 -8.55
CA ALA A 104 7.33 11.39 -7.27
C ALA A 104 8.36 12.15 -6.40
N GLY A 105 9.59 12.40 -6.88
CA GLY A 105 10.60 13.12 -6.10
C GLY A 105 11.06 12.40 -4.83
N GLY A 106 11.15 11.05 -4.83
CA GLY A 106 11.61 10.26 -3.69
C GLY A 106 10.52 9.94 -2.65
N ARG A 107 9.24 9.90 -3.05
CA ARG A 107 8.10 9.71 -2.15
C ARG A 107 7.32 8.44 -2.48
N THR A 108 8.00 7.29 -2.63
CA THR A 108 7.37 6.05 -3.07
C THR A 108 7.51 4.93 -2.05
N TYR A 109 6.42 4.15 -1.89
CA TYR A 109 6.43 2.86 -1.24
C TYR A 109 6.34 1.72 -2.27
N LEU A 110 7.14 0.69 -2.08
CA LEU A 110 6.86 -0.65 -2.60
C LEU A 110 5.97 -1.38 -1.59
N GLY A 111 4.66 -1.23 -1.71
CA GLY A 111 3.73 -2.07 -0.97
C GLY A 111 3.55 -3.41 -1.70
N ILE A 112 3.80 -4.54 -1.04
CA ILE A 112 3.83 -5.84 -1.70
C ILE A 112 3.23 -6.96 -0.83
N GLY A 113 2.60 -7.96 -1.46
CA GLY A 113 2.00 -9.10 -0.79
C GLY A 113 1.87 -10.32 -1.71
N ALA A 114 1.51 -11.46 -1.12
CA ALA A 114 1.48 -12.76 -1.82
C ALA A 114 0.32 -12.93 -2.82
N ALA A 115 -0.50 -11.92 -3.06
CA ALA A 115 -1.77 -11.96 -3.79
C ALA A 115 -2.82 -12.88 -3.12
N TRP A 116 -4.10 -12.64 -3.39
CA TRP A 116 -5.19 -13.42 -2.79
C TRP A 116 -6.41 -13.59 -3.70
N TYR A 117 -6.62 -12.69 -4.67
CA TYR A 117 -7.82 -12.68 -5.51
C TYR A 117 -7.60 -13.53 -6.77
N GLU A 118 -7.94 -14.83 -6.65
CA GLU A 118 -7.69 -15.83 -7.70
C GLU A 118 -8.51 -15.59 -8.97
N ASP A 119 -9.77 -15.12 -8.82
CA ASP A 119 -10.70 -14.98 -9.94
C ASP A 119 -10.23 -13.96 -10.98
N GLU A 120 -9.64 -12.83 -10.54
CA GLU A 120 -9.09 -11.84 -11.47
C GLU A 120 -7.84 -12.36 -12.19
N ALA A 121 -6.97 -13.07 -11.48
CA ALA A 121 -5.80 -13.69 -12.09
C ALA A 121 -6.20 -14.67 -13.19
N LYS A 122 -7.17 -15.55 -12.91
CA LYS A 122 -7.74 -16.48 -13.90
C LYS A 122 -8.39 -15.75 -15.07
N GLY A 123 -9.17 -14.70 -14.79
CA GLY A 123 -9.85 -13.91 -15.80
C GLY A 123 -8.89 -13.24 -16.79
N TYR A 124 -7.72 -12.84 -16.32
CA TYR A 124 -6.66 -12.25 -17.14
C TYR A 124 -5.66 -13.28 -17.69
N GLY A 125 -5.86 -14.58 -17.44
CA GLY A 125 -4.93 -15.63 -17.87
C GLY A 125 -3.59 -15.61 -17.16
N ILE A 126 -3.52 -14.98 -15.98
CA ILE A 126 -2.32 -14.89 -15.16
C ILE A 126 -2.20 -16.17 -14.33
N PRO A 127 -1.04 -16.85 -14.33
CA PRO A 127 -0.84 -18.01 -13.50
C PRO A 127 -1.07 -17.70 -12.01
N TYR A 128 -1.83 -18.57 -11.33
CA TYR A 128 -2.10 -18.45 -9.91
C TYR A 128 -1.51 -19.66 -9.15
N PRO A 129 -0.25 -19.61 -8.77
CA PRO A 129 0.40 -20.74 -8.11
C PRO A 129 -0.12 -20.96 -6.69
N PRO A 130 0.11 -22.16 -6.11
CA PRO A 130 -0.25 -22.44 -4.73
C PRO A 130 0.32 -21.41 -3.74
N THR A 131 -0.35 -21.22 -2.61
CA THR A 131 0.01 -20.22 -1.60
C THR A 131 1.47 -20.29 -1.18
N ALA A 132 2.04 -21.50 -1.01
CA ALA A 132 3.44 -21.68 -0.65
C ALA A 132 4.38 -21.05 -1.69
N ALA A 133 4.14 -21.29 -2.98
CA ALA A 133 4.94 -20.75 -4.07
C ALA A 133 4.78 -19.22 -4.19
N ARG A 134 3.58 -18.68 -3.94
CA ARG A 134 3.37 -17.22 -3.93
C ARG A 134 4.17 -16.53 -2.80
N PHE A 135 4.28 -17.16 -1.63
CA PHE A 135 5.14 -16.66 -0.54
C PHE A 135 6.63 -16.77 -0.86
N GLU A 136 7.05 -17.82 -1.57
CA GLU A 136 8.43 -17.95 -2.05
C GLU A 136 8.75 -16.88 -3.11
N LEU A 137 7.80 -16.60 -4.01
CA LEU A 137 7.93 -15.52 -4.99
C LEU A 137 7.96 -14.14 -4.29
N LEU A 138 7.17 -13.93 -3.23
CA LEU A 138 7.23 -12.72 -2.42
C LEU A 138 8.63 -12.53 -1.81
N GLU A 139 9.20 -13.58 -1.25
CA GLU A 139 10.54 -13.54 -0.67
C GLU A 139 11.61 -13.26 -1.75
N ASP A 140 11.52 -13.87 -2.94
CA ASP A 140 12.40 -13.57 -4.07
C ASP A 140 12.30 -12.10 -4.50
N ASN A 141 11.09 -11.51 -4.54
CA ASN A 141 10.90 -10.08 -4.84
C ASN A 141 11.61 -9.18 -3.81
N LEU A 142 11.45 -9.48 -2.52
CA LEU A 142 12.05 -8.70 -1.44
C LEU A 142 13.58 -8.79 -1.46
N LYS A 143 14.13 -9.99 -1.65
CA LYS A 143 15.57 -10.20 -1.80
C LYS A 143 16.13 -9.47 -3.02
N LEU A 144 15.44 -9.57 -4.16
CA LEU A 144 15.85 -8.86 -5.37
C LEU A 144 15.83 -7.34 -5.16
N ALA A 145 14.79 -6.79 -4.51
CA ALA A 145 14.69 -5.37 -4.22
C ALA A 145 15.90 -4.88 -3.40
N LYS A 146 16.21 -5.58 -2.31
CA LYS A 146 17.37 -5.25 -1.46
C LYS A 146 18.69 -5.33 -2.23
N ALA A 147 18.88 -6.37 -3.02
CA ALA A 147 20.08 -6.56 -3.82
C ALA A 147 20.25 -5.49 -4.91
N LEU A 148 19.15 -5.20 -5.66
CA LEU A 148 19.19 -4.23 -6.75
C LEU A 148 19.44 -2.80 -6.23
N TRP A 149 18.80 -2.41 -5.14
CA TRP A 149 18.98 -1.05 -4.61
C TRP A 149 20.30 -0.82 -3.90
N ALA A 150 21.02 -1.90 -3.55
CA ALA A 150 22.36 -1.81 -2.98
C ALA A 150 23.49 -1.64 -4.03
N SER A 151 23.20 -1.80 -5.35
CA SER A 151 24.23 -1.81 -6.39
C SER A 151 23.76 -1.14 -7.69
N ASP A 152 24.67 -0.89 -8.64
CA ASP A 152 24.37 -0.38 -9.98
C ASP A 152 23.91 -1.49 -10.93
N GLU A 153 24.39 -2.70 -10.71
CA GLU A 153 24.04 -3.89 -11.46
C GLU A 153 23.95 -5.09 -10.52
N THR A 154 22.96 -5.94 -10.75
CA THR A 154 22.70 -7.12 -9.92
C THR A 154 22.43 -8.35 -10.78
N ALA A 155 23.15 -9.44 -10.52
CA ALA A 155 22.73 -10.78 -10.89
C ALA A 155 21.94 -11.38 -9.73
N PHE A 156 20.82 -12.03 -10.02
CA PHE A 156 19.97 -12.62 -9.00
C PHE A 156 19.52 -14.03 -9.37
N VAL A 157 19.63 -14.93 -8.41
CA VAL A 157 19.11 -16.29 -8.50
C VAL A 157 18.31 -16.57 -7.23
N GLY A 158 16.99 -16.56 -7.37
CA GLY A 158 16.03 -16.94 -6.33
C GLY A 158 15.45 -18.32 -6.60
N LYS A 159 14.37 -18.64 -5.90
CA LYS A 159 13.68 -19.92 -6.04
C LYS A 159 12.79 -19.97 -7.29
N HIS A 160 12.17 -18.85 -7.63
CA HIS A 160 11.24 -18.71 -8.76
C HIS A 160 11.71 -17.69 -9.80
N LEU A 161 12.80 -16.99 -9.55
CA LEU A 161 13.30 -15.93 -10.39
C LEU A 161 14.80 -16.08 -10.61
N SER A 162 15.23 -15.95 -11.88
CA SER A 162 16.63 -15.81 -12.22
C SER A 162 16.79 -14.65 -13.21
N ALA A 163 17.74 -13.75 -12.92
CA ALA A 163 18.06 -12.62 -13.76
C ALA A 163 19.58 -12.44 -13.80
N PRO A 164 20.24 -12.62 -14.97
CA PRO A 164 21.69 -12.62 -15.07
C PRO A 164 22.33 -11.25 -14.90
N ALA A 165 21.61 -10.18 -15.26
CA ALA A 165 22.07 -8.80 -15.11
C ALA A 165 20.86 -7.86 -15.13
N ILE A 166 20.67 -7.14 -14.03
CA ILE A 166 19.64 -6.10 -13.91
C ILE A 166 20.36 -4.79 -13.60
N THR A 167 20.25 -3.81 -14.47
CA THR A 167 20.81 -2.47 -14.23
C THR A 167 19.88 -1.65 -13.35
N ASN A 168 20.42 -1.02 -12.30
CA ASN A 168 19.73 -0.07 -11.44
C ASN A 168 19.96 1.37 -11.96
N ASN A 169 19.53 1.60 -13.20
CA ASN A 169 19.71 2.90 -13.86
C ASN A 169 18.40 3.31 -14.60
N PRO A 170 17.79 4.48 -14.27
CA PRO A 170 18.22 5.35 -13.18
C PRO A 170 17.99 4.71 -11.80
N ARG A 171 18.77 5.11 -10.81
CA ARG A 171 18.55 4.75 -9.40
C ARG A 171 17.35 5.53 -8.85
N PRO A 172 16.63 5.00 -7.86
CA PRO A 172 15.61 5.77 -7.16
C PRO A 172 16.23 6.98 -6.44
N LEU A 173 15.43 7.99 -6.16
CA LEU A 173 15.82 9.17 -5.36
C LEU A 173 15.76 8.91 -3.88
N SER A 174 14.88 8.03 -3.44
CA SER A 174 14.73 7.65 -2.03
C SER A 174 16.01 7.05 -1.47
N THR A 175 16.39 7.45 -0.25
CA THR A 175 17.58 6.96 0.45
C THR A 175 17.17 6.30 1.76
N PRO A 176 17.64 5.06 2.06
CA PRO A 176 18.55 4.23 1.23
C PRO A 176 17.89 3.60 0.00
N HIS A 177 16.57 3.54 -0.08
CA HIS A 177 15.74 3.00 -1.17
C HIS A 177 14.28 3.37 -0.94
N PRO A 178 13.36 3.20 -1.93
CA PRO A 178 11.93 3.30 -1.72
C PRO A 178 11.48 2.40 -0.58
N ARG A 179 10.60 2.90 0.30
CA ARG A 179 10.17 2.16 1.50
C ARG A 179 9.46 0.86 1.11
N ILE A 180 9.86 -0.25 1.70
CA ILE A 180 9.24 -1.57 1.48
C ILE A 180 8.16 -1.78 2.55
N MET A 181 6.90 -1.88 2.13
CA MET A 181 5.78 -2.27 2.99
C MET A 181 5.32 -3.69 2.63
N VAL A 182 5.28 -4.58 3.61
CA VAL A 182 4.71 -5.92 3.41
C VAL A 182 3.34 -5.99 4.08
N GLY A 183 2.30 -6.34 3.29
CA GLY A 183 0.92 -6.42 3.76
C GLY A 183 0.53 -7.79 4.28
N GLY A 184 -0.23 -7.81 5.38
CA GLY A 184 -0.83 -9.00 5.96
C GLY A 184 -0.34 -9.35 7.36
N THR A 185 -1.03 -10.31 8.01
CA THR A 185 -0.87 -10.67 9.42
C THR A 185 -0.34 -12.09 9.64
N GLY A 186 0.12 -12.75 8.57
CA GLY A 186 0.62 -14.13 8.66
C GLY A 186 1.83 -14.27 9.59
N PRO A 187 1.69 -14.92 10.79
CA PRO A 187 2.69 -14.83 11.85
C PRO A 187 4.02 -15.47 11.48
N LYS A 188 4.01 -16.53 10.69
CA LYS A 188 5.22 -17.32 10.38
C LYS A 188 6.00 -16.84 9.16
N LYS A 189 5.30 -16.28 8.14
CA LYS A 189 5.91 -15.88 6.88
C LYS A 189 5.86 -14.38 6.67
N THR A 190 4.67 -13.78 6.68
CA THR A 190 4.51 -12.35 6.39
C THR A 190 5.27 -11.49 7.38
N LEU A 191 5.02 -11.65 8.70
CA LEU A 191 5.66 -10.82 9.73
C LEU A 191 7.16 -11.09 9.86
N ARG A 192 7.63 -12.32 9.58
CA ARG A 192 9.06 -12.59 9.44
C ARG A 192 9.68 -11.80 8.28
N MET A 193 9.02 -11.79 7.11
CA MET A 193 9.51 -11.01 5.97
C MET A 193 9.48 -9.49 6.22
N VAL A 194 8.50 -8.98 6.97
CA VAL A 194 8.53 -7.59 7.45
C VAL A 194 9.79 -7.36 8.28
N ALA A 195 10.05 -8.21 9.28
CA ALA A 195 11.21 -8.06 10.16
C ALA A 195 12.54 -8.19 9.43
N GLU A 196 12.61 -8.99 8.37
CA GLU A 196 13.87 -9.25 7.64
C GLU A 196 14.13 -8.24 6.52
N TYR A 197 13.08 -7.81 5.79
CA TYR A 197 13.23 -7.01 4.57
C TYR A 197 12.46 -5.69 4.56
N GLY A 198 11.35 -5.60 5.33
CA GLY A 198 10.40 -4.50 5.25
C GLY A 198 10.81 -3.27 6.05
N ASP A 199 10.42 -2.09 5.60
CA ASP A 199 10.49 -0.83 6.35
C ASP A 199 9.16 -0.52 7.05
N ALA A 200 8.07 -1.15 6.58
CA ALA A 200 6.73 -1.03 7.12
C ALA A 200 5.95 -2.35 7.07
N CYS A 201 5.01 -2.53 8.00
CA CYS A 201 3.95 -3.52 7.91
C CYS A 201 2.60 -2.84 7.66
N ASN A 202 1.66 -3.58 7.06
CA ASN A 202 0.26 -3.14 7.02
C ASN A 202 -0.65 -4.23 7.59
N ILE A 203 -1.43 -3.86 8.61
CA ILE A 203 -2.36 -4.73 9.32
C ILE A 203 -3.76 -4.11 9.22
N GLY A 204 -4.70 -4.84 8.60
CA GLY A 204 -6.08 -4.36 8.48
C GLY A 204 -6.86 -4.48 9.79
N ASP A 205 -7.68 -3.48 10.11
CA ASP A 205 -8.45 -3.45 11.37
C ASP A 205 -9.60 -4.47 11.41
N TRP A 206 -10.01 -5.01 10.26
CA TRP A 206 -11.02 -6.08 10.15
C TRP A 206 -10.64 -7.38 10.86
N VAL A 207 -9.37 -7.58 11.22
CA VAL A 207 -8.95 -8.74 12.00
C VAL A 207 -9.29 -8.60 13.50
N GLY A 208 -9.66 -7.40 13.93
CA GLY A 208 -9.99 -7.06 15.31
C GLY A 208 -8.77 -6.73 16.18
N ALA A 209 -8.97 -5.92 17.22
CA ALA A 209 -7.90 -5.36 18.04
C ALA A 209 -6.97 -6.41 18.68
N GLU A 210 -7.53 -7.53 19.17
CA GLU A 210 -6.74 -8.62 19.76
C GLU A 210 -5.78 -9.25 18.75
N ASN A 211 -6.26 -9.53 17.52
CA ASN A 211 -5.41 -10.09 16.47
C ASN A 211 -4.41 -9.08 15.93
N MET A 212 -4.76 -7.78 15.92
CA MET A 212 -3.80 -6.71 15.58
C MET A 212 -2.67 -6.67 16.60
N GLN A 213 -2.99 -6.68 17.91
CA GLN A 213 -1.96 -6.70 18.97
C GLN A 213 -1.09 -7.95 18.86
N LYS A 214 -1.71 -9.11 18.67
CA LYS A 214 -0.97 -10.37 18.47
C LYS A 214 -0.03 -10.30 17.28
N ALA A 215 -0.44 -9.69 16.17
CA ALA A 215 0.42 -9.51 14.99
C ALA A 215 1.60 -8.58 15.28
N LEU A 216 1.40 -7.52 16.06
CA LEU A 216 2.50 -6.64 16.51
C LEU A 216 3.48 -7.37 17.44
N ASP A 217 2.97 -8.21 18.35
CA ASP A 217 3.80 -9.01 19.26
C ASP A 217 4.61 -10.07 18.47
N ASP A 218 4.00 -10.75 17.50
CA ASP A 218 4.68 -11.69 16.60
C ASP A 218 5.78 -10.98 15.77
N LEU A 219 5.50 -9.77 15.25
CA LEU A 219 6.48 -8.95 14.53
C LEU A 219 7.65 -8.57 15.43
N LYS A 220 7.37 -8.14 16.67
CA LYS A 220 8.38 -7.79 17.66
C LYS A 220 9.30 -8.99 17.95
N GLY A 221 8.71 -10.18 18.17
CA GLY A 221 9.47 -11.40 18.37
C GLY A 221 10.38 -11.76 17.18
N HIS A 222 9.93 -11.53 15.94
CA HIS A 222 10.78 -11.72 14.77
C HIS A 222 11.92 -10.69 14.72
N CYS A 223 11.65 -9.42 15.02
CA CYS A 223 12.70 -8.39 15.09
C CYS A 223 13.75 -8.74 16.14
N GLU A 224 13.33 -9.14 17.34
CA GLU A 224 14.24 -9.57 18.42
C GLU A 224 15.11 -10.75 17.98
N SER A 225 14.53 -11.76 17.33
CA SER A 225 15.28 -12.94 16.84
C SER A 225 16.32 -12.60 15.76
N LEU A 226 16.12 -11.51 15.03
CA LEU A 226 17.03 -11.01 14.00
C LEU A 226 18.00 -9.92 14.52
N GLY A 227 17.90 -9.53 15.80
CA GLY A 227 18.67 -8.41 16.36
C GLY A 227 18.32 -7.05 15.73
N ARG A 228 17.10 -6.92 15.20
CA ARG A 228 16.60 -5.68 14.60
C ARG A 228 15.79 -4.88 15.62
N ASP A 229 16.02 -3.59 15.67
CA ASP A 229 15.18 -2.68 16.44
C ASP A 229 13.76 -2.63 15.85
N TYR A 230 12.76 -3.07 16.65
CA TYR A 230 11.36 -3.09 16.30
C TYR A 230 10.80 -1.71 15.94
N ASP A 231 11.32 -0.64 16.57
CA ASP A 231 10.84 0.72 16.35
C ASP A 231 11.27 1.29 15.00
N THR A 232 12.21 0.65 14.33
CA THR A 232 12.58 0.98 12.93
C THR A 232 11.54 0.53 11.89
N VAL A 233 10.57 -0.30 12.29
CA VAL A 233 9.48 -0.74 11.42
C VAL A 233 8.29 0.20 11.60
N GLU A 234 7.86 0.87 10.53
CA GLU A 234 6.62 1.65 10.50
C GLU A 234 5.42 0.71 10.62
N LYS A 235 4.55 0.94 11.61
CA LYS A 235 3.34 0.16 11.84
C LYS A 235 2.16 0.90 11.21
N THR A 236 1.62 0.36 10.10
CA THR A 236 0.48 0.95 9.41
C THR A 236 -0.76 0.09 9.52
N SER A 237 -1.93 0.72 9.61
CA SER A 237 -3.21 0.03 9.59
C SER A 237 -4.06 0.47 8.41
N LEU A 238 -4.78 -0.49 7.79
CA LEU A 238 -5.80 -0.19 6.79
C LEU A 238 -7.19 -0.39 7.40
N SER A 239 -8.01 0.66 7.30
CA SER A 239 -9.40 0.69 7.74
C SER A 239 -10.32 1.19 6.63
N THR A 240 -11.63 1.12 6.83
CA THR A 240 -12.61 1.80 5.97
C THR A 240 -13.33 2.87 6.78
N VAL A 241 -13.50 4.06 6.18
CA VAL A 241 -14.27 5.17 6.76
C VAL A 241 -15.29 5.64 5.74
N HIS A 242 -16.53 5.74 6.18
CA HIS A 242 -17.68 6.19 5.37
C HIS A 242 -18.39 7.37 6.04
N LEU A 243 -17.78 8.56 5.98
CA LEU A 243 -18.30 9.78 6.62
C LEU A 243 -19.64 10.25 6.06
N SER A 244 -20.02 9.85 4.85
CA SER A 244 -21.39 10.08 4.30
C SER A 244 -22.38 8.99 4.73
N GLY A 245 -21.97 8.01 5.52
CA GLY A 245 -22.75 6.88 6.02
C GLY A 245 -22.75 6.82 7.54
N ASP A 246 -22.28 5.72 8.10
CA ASP A 246 -22.40 5.41 9.54
C ASP A 246 -21.23 5.93 10.39
N ASP A 247 -20.10 6.33 9.78
CA ASP A 247 -18.97 6.87 10.53
C ASP A 247 -19.15 8.37 10.83
N THR A 248 -18.67 8.78 12.01
CA THR A 248 -18.60 10.19 12.41
C THR A 248 -17.15 10.64 12.57
N VAL A 249 -16.95 11.96 12.68
CA VAL A 249 -15.63 12.55 13.01
C VAL A 249 -15.10 11.98 14.33
N GLU A 250 -15.95 11.93 15.35
CA GLU A 250 -15.61 11.44 16.69
C GLU A 250 -15.25 9.95 16.67
N SER A 251 -16.02 9.12 15.97
CA SER A 251 -15.74 7.68 15.85
C SER A 251 -14.41 7.44 15.13
N THR A 252 -14.14 8.22 14.08
CA THR A 252 -12.89 8.13 13.31
C THR A 252 -11.68 8.55 14.15
N ILE A 253 -11.76 9.68 14.85
CA ILE A 253 -10.70 10.14 15.77
C ILE A 253 -10.45 9.11 16.87
N SER A 254 -11.53 8.54 17.46
CA SER A 254 -11.41 7.52 18.51
C SER A 254 -10.69 6.26 18.00
N ARG A 255 -11.00 5.83 16.77
CA ARG A 255 -10.31 4.70 16.10
C ARG A 255 -8.83 4.99 15.90
N ILE A 256 -8.46 6.18 15.41
CA ILE A 256 -7.07 6.57 15.23
C ILE A 256 -6.31 6.61 16.57
N LYS A 257 -6.94 7.15 17.63
CA LYS A 257 -6.36 7.15 18.98
C LYS A 257 -6.14 5.73 19.53
N ALA A 258 -7.09 4.81 19.28
CA ALA A 258 -6.93 3.41 19.67
C ALA A 258 -5.75 2.75 18.93
N LEU A 259 -5.60 2.99 17.62
CA LEU A 259 -4.45 2.52 16.84
C LEU A 259 -3.13 3.08 17.39
N ALA A 260 -3.07 4.39 17.69
CA ALA A 260 -1.90 5.01 18.30
C ALA A 260 -1.54 4.38 19.65
N GLY A 261 -2.54 4.08 20.48
CA GLY A 261 -2.37 3.39 21.76
C GLY A 261 -1.79 1.97 21.64
N MET A 262 -1.97 1.32 20.48
CA MET A 262 -1.38 0.02 20.17
C MET A 262 0.03 0.14 19.55
N GLY A 263 0.50 1.35 19.24
CA GLY A 263 1.81 1.59 18.63
C GLY A 263 1.81 1.73 17.11
N PHE A 264 0.64 1.82 16.47
CA PHE A 264 0.57 2.21 15.06
C PHE A 264 0.94 3.68 14.90
N THR A 265 1.63 3.99 13.80
CA THR A 265 2.09 5.36 13.50
C THR A 265 1.45 5.95 12.25
N HIS A 266 0.74 5.12 11.47
CA HIS A 266 0.13 5.53 10.21
C HIS A 266 -1.21 4.78 10.00
N ALA A 267 -2.30 5.54 9.98
CA ALA A 267 -3.65 5.04 9.70
C ALA A 267 -4.03 5.36 8.25
N ILE A 268 -4.28 4.33 7.44
CA ILE A 268 -4.68 4.45 6.04
C ILE A 268 -6.16 4.10 5.95
N PHE A 269 -6.93 4.91 5.23
CA PHE A 269 -8.37 4.73 5.11
C PHE A 269 -8.82 4.52 3.68
N ASN A 270 -9.57 3.44 3.44
CA ASN A 270 -10.47 3.35 2.30
C ASN A 270 -11.63 4.32 2.49
N MET A 271 -11.92 5.12 1.47
CA MET A 271 -13.09 6.00 1.45
C MET A 271 -13.92 5.70 0.19
N PRO A 272 -14.98 4.88 0.30
CA PRO A 272 -15.80 4.48 -0.85
C PRO A 272 -16.44 5.64 -1.59
N ASP A 273 -16.74 6.74 -0.90
CA ASP A 273 -17.40 7.92 -1.41
C ASP A 273 -16.46 9.14 -1.59
N VAL A 274 -15.16 8.90 -1.66
CA VAL A 274 -14.12 9.95 -1.81
C VAL A 274 -14.36 10.87 -3.01
N TYR A 275 -15.04 10.39 -4.03
CA TYR A 275 -15.43 11.18 -5.20
C TYR A 275 -16.32 12.40 -4.86
N LYS A 276 -16.93 12.44 -3.67
CA LYS A 276 -17.75 13.57 -3.19
C LYS A 276 -16.93 14.73 -2.64
N ILE A 277 -15.63 14.57 -2.45
CA ILE A 277 -14.68 15.56 -1.90
C ILE A 277 -14.93 15.93 -0.43
N THR A 278 -16.17 16.17 -0.02
CA THR A 278 -16.54 16.55 1.35
C THR A 278 -15.86 15.69 2.45
N PRO A 279 -15.74 14.36 2.31
CA PRO A 279 -15.01 13.56 3.28
C PRO A 279 -13.54 14.00 3.46
N LEU A 280 -12.86 14.39 2.38
CA LEU A 280 -11.47 14.88 2.44
C LEU A 280 -11.37 16.21 3.15
N GLU A 281 -12.30 17.14 2.86
CA GLU A 281 -12.37 18.43 3.55
C GLU A 281 -12.66 18.26 5.05
N THR A 282 -13.48 17.28 5.43
CA THR A 282 -13.72 16.94 6.84
C THR A 282 -12.46 16.41 7.51
N PHE A 283 -11.71 15.53 6.84
CA PHE A 283 -10.41 15.09 7.33
C PHE A 283 -9.44 16.24 7.54
N ALA A 284 -9.36 17.18 6.58
CA ALA A 284 -8.50 18.36 6.67
C ALA A 284 -8.82 19.26 7.85
N LYS A 285 -10.11 19.51 8.09
CA LYS A 285 -10.58 20.50 9.07
C LYS A 285 -10.62 19.95 10.49
N GLU A 286 -10.97 18.67 10.66
CA GLU A 286 -11.35 18.12 11.95
C GLU A 286 -10.51 16.92 12.39
N ILE A 287 -10.20 15.97 11.48
CA ILE A 287 -9.59 14.71 11.87
C ILE A 287 -8.06 14.81 11.91
N ILE A 288 -7.43 15.22 10.80
CA ILE A 288 -5.96 15.31 10.71
C ILE A 288 -5.38 16.21 11.81
N PRO A 289 -5.91 17.43 12.06
CA PRO A 289 -5.41 18.27 13.15
C PRO A 289 -5.56 17.65 14.54
N ALA A 290 -6.68 16.93 14.79
CA ALA A 290 -6.95 16.31 16.09
C ALA A 290 -6.03 15.13 16.43
N VAL A 291 -5.35 14.55 15.43
CA VAL A 291 -4.48 13.37 15.60
C VAL A 291 -3.01 13.65 15.26
N ALA A 292 -2.65 14.87 14.87
CA ALA A 292 -1.29 15.24 14.45
C ALA A 292 -0.24 15.08 15.55
N GLY A 293 -0.63 15.15 16.83
CA GLY A 293 0.24 15.04 17.99
C GLY A 293 0.36 13.63 18.59
N LEU A 294 -0.28 12.62 17.98
CA LEU A 294 -0.26 11.24 18.47
C LEU A 294 1.00 10.49 18.01
#